data_dbfd56b5b6227b5ab3e9e30b5e6dbbad
#
_entry.id   dbfd56b5b6227b5ab3e9e30b5e6dbbad
#
_cell.length_a   1.000
_cell.length_b   1.000
_cell.length_c   1.000
_cell.angle_alpha   90.00
_cell.angle_beta   90.00
_cell.angle_gamma   90.00
#
_symmetry.space_group_name_H-M   'P 1'
#
loop_
_entity.id
_entity.type
_entity.pdbx_description
1 polymer ?
#
loop_
_entity_poly.entity_id
_entity_poly.type
_entity_poly.pdbx_seq_one_letter_code
_entity_poly.pdbx_strand_id
1 'polypeptide(L)'
;YDEIVALMRRALLIDARDAKARADLGINLLRAGDDAAGVRALAAAFDDDPFNVRVYNTLGLYEKAIPRDYESVTHGPFRLRYHRDQRALLERYVPALLDRAWRGMVERYGITPAVPVPVELYPQREQFSIRTSGLPNIGIQGVCFGRSVAAMSPGDEVFNLGMTLWHELSHVFHIQRSRSRVPRWFTEGLAEWETLTAEPGWRREHDPELYDALRLGRLPEVGDMNRAFTRAEDM
;
A
#
# COMPACT_ATOMS: atom_id res chain seq x y z
N TYR A 1 -10.78 0.83 -4.92
CA TYR A 1 -10.93 -0.64 -5.02
C TYR A 1 -12.38 -1.08 -4.92
N ASP A 2 -13.23 -0.37 -4.18
CA ASP A 2 -14.66 -0.72 -4.06
C ASP A 2 -15.37 -0.78 -5.43
N GLU A 3 -15.08 0.16 -6.32
CA GLU A 3 -15.63 0.17 -7.68
C GLU A 3 -15.12 -1.03 -8.50
N ILE A 4 -13.84 -1.38 -8.36
CA ILE A 4 -13.27 -2.55 -9.03
C ILE A 4 -13.91 -3.83 -8.50
N VAL A 5 -14.06 -3.97 -7.19
CA VAL A 5 -14.75 -5.10 -6.56
C VAL A 5 -16.18 -5.22 -7.07
N ALA A 6 -16.91 -4.10 -7.16
CA ALA A 6 -18.28 -4.09 -7.70
C ALA A 6 -18.32 -4.51 -9.17
N LEU A 7 -17.35 -4.05 -9.97
CA LEU A 7 -17.24 -4.41 -11.39
C LEU A 7 -16.96 -5.90 -11.58
N MET A 8 -15.99 -6.45 -10.81
CA MET A 8 -15.67 -7.89 -10.87
C MET A 8 -16.85 -8.76 -10.43
N ARG A 9 -17.58 -8.36 -9.38
CA ARG A 9 -18.82 -9.06 -8.98
C ARG A 9 -19.86 -9.05 -10.10
N ARG A 10 -20.02 -7.94 -10.83
CA ARG A 10 -20.93 -7.86 -11.98
C ARG A 10 -20.46 -8.76 -13.13
N ALA A 11 -19.15 -8.81 -13.43
CA ALA A 11 -18.60 -9.71 -14.43
C ALA A 11 -18.93 -11.18 -14.09
N LEU A 12 -18.79 -11.58 -12.84
CA LEU A 12 -19.10 -12.92 -12.36
C LEU A 12 -20.62 -13.26 -12.36
N LEU A 13 -21.51 -12.26 -12.40
CA LEU A 13 -22.93 -12.48 -12.63
C LEU A 13 -23.22 -12.81 -14.10
N ILE A 14 -22.38 -12.36 -15.04
CA ILE A 14 -22.50 -12.63 -16.47
C ILE A 14 -21.86 -13.98 -16.79
N ASP A 15 -20.63 -14.19 -16.30
CA ASP A 15 -19.92 -15.47 -16.43
C ASP A 15 -19.35 -15.90 -15.07
N ALA A 16 -20.04 -16.81 -14.42
CA ALA A 16 -19.65 -17.34 -13.12
C ALA A 16 -18.35 -18.16 -13.15
N ARG A 17 -17.88 -18.56 -14.33
CA ARG A 17 -16.64 -19.35 -14.53
C ARG A 17 -15.45 -18.51 -15.01
N ASP A 18 -15.58 -17.18 -15.09
CA ASP A 18 -14.45 -16.31 -15.41
C ASP A 18 -13.42 -16.33 -14.27
N ALA A 19 -12.43 -17.24 -14.39
CA ALA A 19 -11.35 -17.41 -13.42
C ALA A 19 -10.54 -16.13 -13.25
N LYS A 20 -10.35 -15.36 -14.33
CA LYS A 20 -9.62 -14.08 -14.29
C LYS A 20 -10.37 -13.03 -13.47
N ALA A 21 -11.67 -12.84 -13.73
CA ALA A 21 -12.51 -11.91 -12.95
C ALA A 21 -12.55 -12.31 -11.47
N ARG A 22 -12.57 -13.61 -11.17
CA ARG A 22 -12.54 -14.13 -9.80
C ARG A 22 -11.20 -13.88 -9.12
N ALA A 23 -10.09 -14.10 -9.83
CA ALA A 23 -8.74 -13.77 -9.33
C ALA A 23 -8.58 -12.27 -9.05
N ASP A 24 -9.00 -11.42 -10.00
CA ASP A 24 -8.96 -9.97 -9.84
C ASP A 24 -9.88 -9.51 -8.70
N LEU A 25 -11.05 -10.12 -8.50
CA LEU A 25 -11.91 -9.88 -7.34
C LEU A 25 -11.18 -10.17 -6.04
N GLY A 26 -10.54 -11.33 -5.93
CA GLY A 26 -9.81 -11.75 -4.73
C GLY A 26 -8.67 -10.80 -4.39
N ILE A 27 -7.83 -10.46 -5.34
CA ILE A 27 -6.72 -9.50 -5.15
C ILE A 27 -7.25 -8.13 -4.68
N ASN A 28 -8.33 -7.62 -5.28
CA ASN A 28 -8.86 -6.31 -4.91
C ASN A 28 -9.59 -6.32 -3.56
N LEU A 29 -10.18 -7.42 -3.16
CA LEU A 29 -10.71 -7.60 -1.80
C LEU A 29 -9.60 -7.56 -0.75
N LEU A 30 -8.46 -8.24 -0.99
CA LEU A 30 -7.29 -8.15 -0.11
C LEU A 30 -6.76 -6.71 -0.01
N ARG A 31 -6.70 -5.99 -1.11
CA ARG A 31 -6.28 -4.57 -1.14
C ARG A 31 -7.25 -3.67 -0.39
N ALA A 32 -8.54 -3.99 -0.42
CA ALA A 32 -9.56 -3.30 0.36
C ALA A 32 -9.54 -3.66 1.87
N GLY A 33 -8.71 -4.65 2.28
CA GLY A 33 -8.56 -5.09 3.67
C GLY A 33 -9.54 -6.19 4.10
N ASP A 34 -10.30 -6.78 3.17
CA ASP A 34 -11.16 -7.95 3.41
C ASP A 34 -10.40 -9.24 3.08
N ASP A 35 -9.51 -9.63 3.99
CA ASP A 35 -8.65 -10.80 3.82
C ASP A 35 -9.48 -12.08 3.64
N ALA A 36 -10.54 -12.26 4.43
CA ALA A 36 -11.33 -13.48 4.40
C ALA A 36 -12.09 -13.67 3.07
N ALA A 37 -12.72 -12.61 2.56
CA ALA A 37 -13.40 -12.68 1.27
C ALA A 37 -12.40 -12.79 0.11
N GLY A 38 -11.25 -12.11 0.21
CA GLY A 38 -10.19 -12.16 -0.77
C GLY A 38 -9.62 -13.56 -0.94
N VAL A 39 -9.25 -14.22 0.18
CA VAL A 39 -8.73 -15.59 0.16
C VAL A 39 -9.76 -16.58 -0.42
N ARG A 40 -11.04 -16.48 -0.02
CA ARG A 40 -12.09 -17.35 -0.59
C ARG A 40 -12.24 -17.19 -2.11
N ALA A 41 -12.18 -15.94 -2.60
CA ALA A 41 -12.28 -15.68 -4.03
C ALA A 41 -11.06 -16.21 -4.80
N LEU A 42 -9.84 -16.07 -4.21
CA LEU A 42 -8.62 -16.60 -4.80
C LEU A 42 -8.59 -18.13 -4.79
N ALA A 43 -9.03 -18.79 -3.71
CA ALA A 43 -9.11 -20.25 -3.66
C ALA A 43 -10.03 -20.79 -4.77
N ALA A 44 -11.21 -20.19 -4.94
CA ALA A 44 -12.10 -20.56 -6.01
C ALA A 44 -11.54 -20.24 -7.41
N ALA A 45 -10.74 -19.18 -7.56
CA ALA A 45 -10.05 -18.89 -8.83
C ALA A 45 -8.94 -19.91 -9.11
N PHE A 46 -8.26 -20.40 -8.07
CA PHE A 46 -7.22 -21.41 -8.19
C PHE A 46 -7.77 -22.78 -8.60
N ASP A 47 -8.97 -23.12 -8.12
CA ASP A 47 -9.67 -24.36 -8.54
C ASP A 47 -10.01 -24.33 -10.04
N ASP A 48 -10.33 -23.15 -10.60
CA ASP A 48 -10.63 -22.98 -12.01
C ASP A 48 -9.38 -22.84 -12.90
N ASP A 49 -8.31 -22.20 -12.37
CA ASP A 49 -7.03 -21.97 -13.06
C ASP A 49 -5.84 -22.14 -12.10
N PRO A 50 -5.35 -23.38 -11.90
CA PRO A 50 -4.22 -23.66 -11.00
C PRO A 50 -2.86 -23.19 -11.54
N PHE A 51 -2.79 -22.70 -12.78
CA PHE A 51 -1.56 -22.18 -13.40
C PHE A 51 -1.38 -20.67 -13.20
N ASN A 52 -2.32 -20.00 -12.55
CA ASN A 52 -2.21 -18.59 -12.24
C ASN A 52 -1.21 -18.37 -11.08
N VAL A 53 0.03 -18.03 -11.46
CA VAL A 53 1.14 -17.84 -10.52
C VAL A 53 0.84 -16.77 -9.45
N ARG A 54 0.13 -15.69 -9.82
CA ARG A 54 -0.22 -14.63 -8.87
C ARG A 54 -1.19 -15.13 -7.80
N VAL A 55 -2.18 -15.93 -8.20
CA VAL A 55 -3.14 -16.55 -7.29
C VAL A 55 -2.42 -17.53 -6.38
N TYR A 56 -1.60 -18.42 -6.94
CA TYR A 56 -0.82 -19.41 -6.21
C TYR A 56 0.06 -18.77 -5.12
N ASN A 57 0.85 -17.77 -5.50
CA ASN A 57 1.73 -17.06 -4.56
C ASN A 57 0.94 -16.37 -3.45
N THR A 58 -0.15 -15.67 -3.82
CA THR A 58 -0.97 -14.92 -2.86
C THR A 58 -1.65 -15.87 -1.87
N LEU A 59 -2.18 -16.99 -2.32
CA LEU A 59 -2.73 -18.02 -1.44
C LEU A 59 -1.65 -18.59 -0.50
N GLY A 60 -0.45 -18.89 -1.03
CA GLY A 60 0.68 -19.31 -0.22
C GLY A 60 1.03 -18.34 0.91
N LEU A 61 0.98 -17.03 0.62
CA LEU A 61 1.20 -15.99 1.62
C LEU A 61 0.07 -15.99 2.67
N TYR A 62 -1.20 -15.95 2.25
CA TYR A 62 -2.33 -15.76 3.16
C TYR A 62 -2.75 -17.02 3.93
N GLU A 63 -2.63 -18.19 3.33
CA GLU A 63 -3.04 -19.46 3.97
C GLU A 63 -1.92 -20.12 4.75
N LYS A 64 -0.66 -19.85 4.44
CA LYS A 64 0.49 -20.52 5.06
C LYS A 64 1.39 -19.57 5.83
N ALA A 65 1.99 -18.58 5.16
CA ALA A 65 3.00 -17.73 5.79
C ALA A 65 2.39 -16.81 6.85
N ILE A 66 1.31 -16.08 6.54
CA ILE A 66 0.68 -15.15 7.49
C ILE A 66 0.18 -15.87 8.75
N PRO A 67 -0.59 -16.97 8.70
CA PRO A 67 -1.03 -17.66 9.90
C PRO A 67 0.13 -18.22 10.76
N ARG A 68 1.21 -18.64 10.14
CA ARG A 68 2.38 -19.20 10.83
C ARG A 68 3.26 -18.14 11.47
N ASP A 69 3.58 -17.10 10.71
CA ASP A 69 4.70 -16.19 11.02
C ASP A 69 4.25 -14.81 11.52
N TYR A 70 2.97 -14.45 11.36
CA TYR A 70 2.48 -13.11 11.68
C TYR A 70 1.43 -13.10 12.78
N GLU A 71 1.35 -11.96 13.43
CA GLU A 71 0.30 -11.63 14.41
C GLU A 71 -0.33 -10.28 14.07
N SER A 72 -1.63 -10.16 14.34
CA SER A 72 -2.36 -8.91 14.16
C SER A 72 -2.86 -8.40 15.51
N VAL A 73 -2.66 -7.11 15.75
CA VAL A 73 -3.14 -6.40 16.94
C VAL A 73 -3.94 -5.17 16.53
N THR A 74 -4.97 -4.84 17.30
CA THR A 74 -5.72 -3.59 17.11
C THR A 74 -5.10 -2.50 17.96
N HIS A 75 -4.82 -1.34 17.34
CA HIS A 75 -4.34 -0.14 18.01
C HIS A 75 -5.07 1.10 17.48
N GLY A 76 -5.96 1.68 18.28
CA GLY A 76 -6.78 2.82 17.85
C GLY A 76 -7.51 2.55 16.53
N PRO A 77 -7.28 3.39 15.50
CA PRO A 77 -7.89 3.21 14.18
C PRO A 77 -7.22 2.15 13.32
N PHE A 78 -6.17 1.50 13.80
CA PHE A 78 -5.32 0.60 13.01
C PHE A 78 -5.52 -0.87 13.36
N ARG A 79 -5.36 -1.74 12.37
CA ARG A 79 -5.10 -3.16 12.52
C ARG A 79 -3.66 -3.43 12.07
N LEU A 80 -2.74 -3.57 13.02
CA LEU A 80 -1.32 -3.73 12.78
C LEU A 80 -0.96 -5.20 12.64
N ARG A 81 -0.29 -5.59 11.56
CA ARG A 81 0.23 -6.94 11.32
C ARG A 81 1.75 -6.90 11.37
N TYR A 82 2.32 -7.68 12.28
CA TYR A 82 3.77 -7.82 12.48
C TYR A 82 4.21 -9.25 12.26
N HIS A 83 5.41 -9.43 11.75
CA HIS A 83 6.12 -10.70 11.89
C HIS A 83 6.42 -10.94 13.38
N ARG A 84 6.21 -12.19 13.86
CA ARG A 84 6.32 -12.53 15.29
C ARG A 84 7.66 -12.13 15.88
N ASP A 85 8.76 -12.41 15.15
CA ASP A 85 10.13 -12.10 15.60
C ASP A 85 10.41 -10.60 15.74
N GLN A 86 9.68 -9.74 15.02
CA GLN A 86 9.88 -8.30 15.05
C GLN A 86 8.86 -7.55 15.90
N ARG A 87 7.79 -8.23 16.32
CA ARG A 87 6.68 -7.59 17.03
C ARG A 87 7.14 -6.80 18.24
N ALA A 88 7.93 -7.42 19.14
CA ALA A 88 8.37 -6.78 20.38
C ALA A 88 9.18 -5.51 20.16
N LEU A 89 9.90 -5.41 19.03
CA LEU A 89 10.63 -4.21 18.63
C LEU A 89 9.70 -3.17 18.02
N LEU A 90 8.92 -3.56 17.04
CA LEU A 90 8.11 -2.64 16.22
C LEU A 90 6.95 -2.02 17.03
N GLU A 91 6.36 -2.75 17.98
CA GLU A 91 5.32 -2.22 18.86
C GLU A 91 5.78 -1.06 19.75
N ARG A 92 7.09 -0.87 19.93
CA ARG A 92 7.62 0.29 20.68
C ARG A 92 7.58 1.59 19.89
N TYR A 93 7.58 1.52 18.57
CA TYR A 93 7.75 2.69 17.70
C TYR A 93 6.57 2.94 16.77
N VAL A 94 6.06 1.88 16.14
CA VAL A 94 5.06 1.98 15.09
C VAL A 94 3.73 2.57 15.58
N PRO A 95 3.14 2.11 16.70
CA PRO A 95 1.89 2.68 17.20
C PRO A 95 1.97 4.17 17.48
N ALA A 96 3.00 4.61 18.20
CA ALA A 96 3.18 6.03 18.57
C ALA A 96 3.40 6.92 17.32
N LEU A 97 4.14 6.42 16.33
CA LEU A 97 4.35 7.10 15.05
C LEU A 97 3.01 7.26 14.30
N LEU A 98 2.26 6.19 14.16
CA LEU A 98 0.98 6.19 13.45
C LEU A 98 -0.07 7.06 14.16
N ASP A 99 -0.11 7.06 15.49
CA ASP A 99 -0.99 7.94 16.27
C ASP A 99 -0.68 9.42 16.03
N ARG A 100 0.62 9.77 15.99
CA ARG A 100 1.06 11.15 15.70
C ARG A 100 0.65 11.54 14.27
N ALA A 101 0.91 10.67 13.29
CA ALA A 101 0.56 10.89 11.90
C ALA A 101 -0.96 11.04 11.72
N TRP A 102 -1.73 10.12 12.31
CA TRP A 102 -3.19 10.13 12.22
C TRP A 102 -3.80 11.43 12.76
N ARG A 103 -3.42 11.83 13.99
CA ARG A 103 -3.94 13.07 14.60
C ARG A 103 -3.63 14.29 13.73
N GLY A 104 -2.38 14.43 13.29
CA GLY A 104 -1.98 15.57 12.45
C GLY A 104 -2.70 15.61 11.11
N MET A 105 -2.90 14.46 10.49
CA MET A 105 -3.59 14.38 9.19
C MET A 105 -5.11 14.55 9.33
N VAL A 106 -5.74 14.03 10.39
CA VAL A 106 -7.16 14.30 10.68
C VAL A 106 -7.41 15.80 10.80
N GLU A 107 -6.57 16.50 11.57
CA GLU A 107 -6.67 17.94 11.73
C GLU A 107 -6.46 18.68 10.40
N ARG A 108 -5.42 18.33 9.66
CA ARG A 108 -5.00 19.01 8.41
C ARG A 108 -5.97 18.80 7.26
N TYR A 109 -6.46 17.57 7.07
CA TYR A 109 -7.35 17.22 5.96
C TYR A 109 -8.84 17.33 6.29
N GLY A 110 -9.20 17.49 7.56
CA GLY A 110 -10.58 17.66 8.01
C GLY A 110 -11.47 16.43 7.73
N ILE A 111 -10.88 15.24 7.68
CA ILE A 111 -11.59 13.96 7.53
C ILE A 111 -11.05 12.91 8.49
N THR A 112 -11.90 11.94 8.79
CA THR A 112 -11.49 10.68 9.43
C THR A 112 -11.66 9.56 8.40
N PRO A 113 -10.58 8.92 7.94
CA PRO A 113 -10.68 7.79 7.03
C PRO A 113 -11.46 6.62 7.63
N ALA A 114 -11.97 5.75 6.75
CA ALA A 114 -12.65 4.52 7.16
C ALA A 114 -11.70 3.62 7.98
N VAL A 115 -12.21 3.11 9.10
CA VAL A 115 -11.46 2.26 10.03
C VAL A 115 -12.07 0.85 10.09
N PRO A 116 -11.29 -0.18 10.48
CA PRO A 116 -9.86 -0.12 10.75
C PRO A 116 -9.03 0.06 9.48
N VAL A 117 -7.89 0.73 9.60
CA VAL A 117 -6.86 0.80 8.56
C VAL A 117 -5.86 -0.34 8.80
N PRO A 118 -5.81 -1.38 7.96
CA PRO A 118 -4.76 -2.38 8.04
C PRO A 118 -3.41 -1.77 7.70
N VAL A 119 -2.41 -2.00 8.56
CA VAL A 119 -1.00 -1.66 8.33
C VAL A 119 -0.19 -2.94 8.50
N GLU A 120 0.40 -3.41 7.43
CA GLU A 120 1.04 -4.72 7.35
C GLU A 120 2.54 -4.54 7.13
N LEU A 121 3.37 -5.14 7.99
CA LEU A 121 4.82 -5.00 7.98
C LEU A 121 5.50 -6.33 7.68
N TYR A 122 6.29 -6.34 6.60
CA TYR A 122 6.93 -7.54 6.06
C TYR A 122 8.45 -7.42 6.12
N PRO A 123 9.17 -8.29 6.86
CA PRO A 123 10.64 -8.29 6.87
C PRO A 123 11.24 -8.87 5.59
N GLN A 124 10.48 -9.69 4.86
CA GLN A 124 10.94 -10.38 3.66
C GLN A 124 10.40 -9.70 2.41
N ARG A 125 11.29 -9.24 1.54
CA ARG A 125 10.93 -8.58 0.28
C ARG A 125 10.02 -9.43 -0.60
N GLU A 126 10.24 -10.73 -0.64
CA GLU A 126 9.39 -11.63 -1.41
C GLU A 126 7.93 -11.59 -0.95
N GLN A 127 7.69 -11.70 0.36
CA GLN A 127 6.33 -11.68 0.92
C GLN A 127 5.65 -10.32 0.73
N PHE A 128 6.40 -9.21 0.91
CA PHE A 128 5.90 -7.87 0.60
C PHE A 128 5.54 -7.72 -0.87
N SER A 129 6.38 -8.21 -1.77
CA SER A 129 6.17 -8.16 -3.22
C SER A 129 4.94 -8.97 -3.63
N ILE A 130 4.78 -10.17 -3.07
CA ILE A 130 3.60 -11.02 -3.29
C ILE A 130 2.34 -10.32 -2.77
N ARG A 131 2.38 -9.73 -1.57
CA ARG A 131 1.27 -8.95 -1.02
C ARG A 131 0.85 -7.81 -1.95
N THR A 132 1.80 -7.17 -2.58
CA THR A 132 1.59 -5.98 -3.42
C THR A 132 1.07 -6.33 -4.82
N SER A 133 1.72 -7.31 -5.48
CA SER A 133 1.48 -7.62 -6.90
C SER A 133 1.11 -9.08 -7.19
N GLY A 134 1.26 -9.97 -6.22
CA GLY A 134 1.19 -11.42 -6.43
C GLY A 134 2.47 -12.03 -7.03
N LEU A 135 3.49 -11.21 -7.28
CA LEU A 135 4.77 -11.62 -7.87
C LEU A 135 5.93 -11.19 -6.97
N PRO A 136 7.07 -11.94 -6.95
CA PRO A 136 8.25 -11.56 -6.20
C PRO A 136 8.99 -10.37 -6.84
N ASN A 137 9.88 -9.73 -6.05
CA ASN A 137 10.88 -8.75 -6.49
C ASN A 137 10.34 -7.41 -7.01
N ILE A 138 9.53 -6.71 -6.20
CA ILE A 138 9.19 -5.30 -6.43
C ILE A 138 10.18 -4.41 -5.68
N GLY A 139 10.69 -3.37 -6.35
CA GLY A 139 11.71 -2.44 -5.86
C GLY A 139 11.19 -1.28 -4.99
N ILE A 140 9.99 -1.38 -4.39
CA ILE A 140 9.42 -0.34 -3.51
C ILE A 140 9.50 -0.76 -2.05
N GLN A 141 9.35 0.18 -1.11
CA GLN A 141 9.43 -0.05 0.34
C GLN A 141 8.05 0.02 1.02
N GLY A 142 7.10 0.66 0.40
CA GLY A 142 5.73 0.80 0.88
C GLY A 142 4.73 0.88 -0.25
N VAL A 143 3.46 0.66 0.07
CA VAL A 143 2.33 0.84 -0.83
C VAL A 143 1.04 1.10 -0.04
N CYS A 144 0.28 2.09 -0.49
CA CYS A 144 -1.07 2.34 -0.02
C CYS A 144 -2.10 1.87 -1.04
N PHE A 145 -3.08 1.09 -0.60
CA PHE A 145 -4.22 0.67 -1.39
C PHE A 145 -5.49 1.52 -1.09
N GLY A 146 -5.31 2.72 -0.55
CA GLY A 146 -6.39 3.65 -0.21
C GLY A 146 -7.15 3.31 1.08
N ARG A 147 -7.23 2.05 1.48
CA ARG A 147 -7.82 1.60 2.74
C ARG A 147 -6.85 0.80 3.61
N SER A 148 -5.78 0.32 3.04
CA SER A 148 -4.74 -0.45 3.72
C SER A 148 -3.36 -0.01 3.27
N VAL A 149 -2.38 -0.22 4.12
CA VAL A 149 -0.97 0.05 3.89
C VAL A 149 -0.21 -1.25 4.06
N ALA A 150 0.68 -1.56 3.15
CA ALA A 150 1.70 -2.58 3.33
C ALA A 150 3.09 -1.95 3.17
N ALA A 151 4.02 -2.33 4.01
CA ALA A 151 5.38 -1.82 3.95
C ALA A 151 6.40 -2.91 4.30
N MET A 152 7.61 -2.72 3.82
CA MET A 152 8.76 -3.44 4.35
C MET A 152 8.93 -3.07 5.83
N SER A 153 9.41 -4.01 6.63
CA SER A 153 9.97 -3.72 7.96
C SER A 153 11.49 -3.89 7.93
N PRO A 154 12.22 -3.26 8.87
CA PRO A 154 13.67 -3.39 8.92
C PRO A 154 14.11 -4.87 8.94
N GLY A 155 15.00 -5.21 8.03
CA GLY A 155 15.55 -6.55 7.86
C GLY A 155 16.95 -6.40 7.25
N ASP A 156 17.17 -7.03 6.10
CA ASP A 156 18.44 -6.97 5.39
C ASP A 156 18.72 -5.60 4.73
N GLU A 157 17.67 -4.79 4.55
CA GLU A 157 17.77 -3.47 3.94
C GLU A 157 17.64 -2.35 4.98
N VAL A 158 18.51 -1.35 4.84
CA VAL A 158 18.47 -0.15 5.68
C VAL A 158 17.65 0.92 4.99
N PHE A 159 16.52 1.30 5.58
CA PHE A 159 15.66 2.38 5.11
C PHE A 159 14.93 3.05 6.28
N ASN A 160 14.30 4.19 6.03
CA ASN A 160 13.57 4.92 7.05
C ASN A 160 12.11 4.45 7.14
N LEU A 161 11.86 3.44 7.97
CA LEU A 161 10.50 2.91 8.20
C LEU A 161 9.51 4.01 8.63
N GLY A 162 9.95 4.94 9.48
CA GLY A 162 9.08 6.03 9.96
C GLY A 162 8.60 6.93 8.82
N MET A 163 9.52 7.32 7.95
CA MET A 163 9.22 8.10 6.74
C MET A 163 8.29 7.33 5.81
N THR A 164 8.59 6.05 5.53
CA THR A 164 7.77 5.20 4.67
C THR A 164 6.34 5.07 5.20
N LEU A 165 6.17 4.77 6.49
CA LEU A 165 4.83 4.63 7.07
C LEU A 165 4.04 5.95 7.07
N TRP A 166 4.71 7.08 7.31
CA TRP A 166 4.07 8.39 7.24
C TRP A 166 3.60 8.72 5.83
N HIS A 167 4.47 8.49 4.84
CA HIS A 167 4.19 8.64 3.41
C HIS A 167 2.97 7.81 3.00
N GLU A 168 3.00 6.51 3.27
CA GLU A 168 1.92 5.60 2.87
C GLU A 168 0.61 5.88 3.60
N LEU A 169 0.66 6.26 4.89
CA LEU A 169 -0.54 6.64 5.62
C LEU A 169 -1.16 7.92 5.04
N SER A 170 -0.36 8.87 4.57
CA SER A 170 -0.88 10.10 3.95
C SER A 170 -1.74 9.81 2.72
N HIS A 171 -1.37 8.82 1.93
CA HIS A 171 -2.17 8.38 0.79
C HIS A 171 -3.56 7.87 1.19
N VAL A 172 -3.72 7.25 2.37
CA VAL A 172 -5.05 6.85 2.87
C VAL A 172 -5.97 8.07 2.99
N PHE A 173 -5.44 9.18 3.51
CA PHE A 173 -6.18 10.44 3.61
C PHE A 173 -6.46 11.05 2.24
N HIS A 174 -5.46 11.17 1.39
CA HIS A 174 -5.57 11.78 0.06
C HIS A 174 -6.58 11.05 -0.82
N ILE A 175 -6.48 9.72 -0.88
CA ILE A 175 -7.34 8.88 -1.72
C ILE A 175 -8.79 8.92 -1.20
N GLN A 176 -9.01 8.79 0.11
CA GLN A 176 -10.35 8.82 0.65
C GLN A 176 -10.98 10.22 0.61
N ARG A 177 -10.21 11.29 0.89
CA ARG A 177 -10.69 12.67 0.81
C ARG A 177 -11.12 13.05 -0.60
N SER A 178 -10.36 12.62 -1.61
CA SER A 178 -10.64 12.90 -3.01
C SER A 178 -11.61 11.91 -3.67
N ARG A 179 -12.06 10.87 -2.96
CA ARG A 179 -12.83 9.73 -3.52
C ARG A 179 -12.11 9.10 -4.71
N SER A 180 -10.81 8.84 -4.55
CA SER A 180 -9.92 8.27 -5.56
C SER A 180 -9.75 9.12 -6.83
N ARG A 181 -9.96 10.45 -6.75
CA ARG A 181 -9.84 11.38 -7.89
C ARG A 181 -8.56 12.21 -7.87
N VAL A 182 -7.73 12.09 -6.83
CA VAL A 182 -6.45 12.81 -6.75
C VAL A 182 -5.51 12.28 -7.83
N PRO A 183 -4.88 13.17 -8.63
CA PRO A 183 -3.85 12.76 -9.57
C PRO A 183 -2.65 12.13 -8.85
N ARG A 184 -2.02 11.15 -9.48
CA ARG A 184 -0.93 10.41 -8.83
C ARG A 184 0.24 11.31 -8.45
N TRP A 185 0.72 12.15 -9.37
CA TRP A 185 1.81 13.08 -9.09
C TRP A 185 1.52 14.00 -7.90
N PHE A 186 0.25 14.40 -7.73
CA PHE A 186 -0.15 15.29 -6.65
C PHE A 186 -0.21 14.60 -5.30
N THR A 187 -0.75 13.36 -5.25
CA THR A 187 -0.75 12.60 -4.00
C THR A 187 0.66 12.22 -3.56
N GLU A 188 1.58 11.92 -4.50
CA GLU A 188 2.99 11.67 -4.17
C GLU A 188 3.66 12.95 -3.62
N GLY A 189 3.48 14.07 -4.30
CA GLY A 189 4.02 15.36 -3.82
C GLY A 189 3.48 15.78 -2.44
N LEU A 190 2.19 15.53 -2.17
CA LEU A 190 1.62 15.74 -0.85
C LEU A 190 2.21 14.79 0.20
N ALA A 191 2.45 13.52 -0.16
CA ALA A 191 3.05 12.55 0.76
C ALA A 191 4.50 12.93 1.11
N GLU A 192 5.28 13.41 0.13
CA GLU A 192 6.61 13.98 0.37
C GLU A 192 6.55 15.21 1.27
N TRP A 193 5.60 16.12 1.03
CA TRP A 193 5.40 17.28 1.88
C TRP A 193 5.01 16.92 3.31
N GLU A 194 4.16 15.89 3.49
CA GLU A 194 3.78 15.37 4.81
C GLU A 194 5.01 14.84 5.58
N THR A 195 5.90 14.10 4.93
CA THR A 195 7.12 13.59 5.57
C THR A 195 8.06 14.73 5.96
N LEU A 196 8.20 15.76 5.12
CA LEU A 196 9.00 16.96 5.39
C LEU A 196 8.45 17.74 6.61
N THR A 197 7.14 17.89 6.65
CA THR A 197 6.47 18.64 7.73
C THR A 197 6.56 17.88 9.06
N ALA A 198 6.46 16.54 9.00
CA ALA A 198 6.52 15.68 10.18
C ALA A 198 7.91 15.65 10.83
N GLU A 199 8.94 15.52 10.02
CA GLU A 199 10.32 15.38 10.48
C GLU A 199 11.29 15.90 9.40
N PRO A 200 11.69 17.18 9.48
CA PRO A 200 12.62 17.77 8.51
C PRO A 200 13.99 17.06 8.43
N GLY A 201 14.36 16.32 9.47
CA GLY A 201 15.60 15.55 9.52
C GLY A 201 15.57 14.23 8.74
N TRP A 202 14.43 13.81 8.23
CA TRP A 202 14.37 12.64 7.37
C TRP A 202 15.07 12.92 6.04
N ARG A 203 16.03 12.06 5.70
CA ARG A 203 16.87 12.24 4.51
C ARG A 203 16.06 12.15 3.23
N ARG A 204 16.34 13.08 2.31
CA ARG A 204 15.72 13.18 0.99
C ARG A 204 16.76 12.85 -0.07
N GLU A 205 16.67 11.69 -0.65
CA GLU A 205 17.66 11.20 -1.61
C GLU A 205 17.58 11.94 -2.94
N HIS A 206 16.40 12.42 -3.32
CA HIS A 206 16.13 13.07 -4.61
C HIS A 206 16.20 14.61 -4.58
N ASP A 207 16.50 15.24 -3.43
CA ASP A 207 16.62 16.70 -3.36
C ASP A 207 17.69 17.30 -4.31
N PRO A 208 18.88 16.68 -4.50
CA PRO A 208 19.85 17.19 -5.46
C PRO A 208 19.36 17.15 -6.90
N GLU A 209 18.67 16.08 -7.31
CA GLU A 209 18.11 15.91 -8.65
C GLU A 209 16.99 16.92 -8.91
N LEU A 210 16.10 17.11 -7.92
CA LEU A 210 15.05 18.12 -7.98
C LEU A 210 15.62 19.53 -8.10
N TYR A 211 16.66 19.86 -7.33
CA TYR A 211 17.36 21.15 -7.42
C TYR A 211 17.93 21.39 -8.80
N ASP A 212 18.60 20.40 -9.37
CA ASP A 212 19.17 20.50 -10.73
C ASP A 212 18.08 20.61 -11.80
N ALA A 213 16.97 19.86 -11.67
CA ALA A 213 15.85 19.97 -12.59
C ALA A 213 15.20 21.37 -12.55
N LEU A 214 15.05 21.94 -11.36
CA LEU A 214 14.56 23.33 -11.18
C LEU A 214 15.52 24.33 -11.81
N ARG A 215 16.81 24.25 -11.50
CA ARG A 215 17.84 25.18 -11.99
C ARG A 215 17.97 25.16 -13.51
N LEU A 216 17.77 23.98 -14.13
CA LEU A 216 17.90 23.78 -15.57
C LEU A 216 16.58 23.98 -16.33
N GLY A 217 15.48 24.32 -15.64
CA GLY A 217 14.18 24.50 -16.26
C GLY A 217 13.60 23.22 -16.89
N ARG A 218 13.93 22.06 -16.32
CA ARG A 218 13.50 20.74 -16.82
C ARG A 218 12.22 20.22 -16.19
N LEU A 219 11.66 20.93 -15.22
CA LEU A 219 10.39 20.52 -14.63
C LEU A 219 9.27 20.62 -15.65
N PRO A 220 8.39 19.60 -15.76
CA PRO A 220 7.23 19.68 -16.62
C PRO A 220 6.25 20.76 -16.10
N GLU A 221 5.50 21.36 -17.00
CA GLU A 221 4.40 22.24 -16.61
C GLU A 221 3.33 21.47 -15.82
N VAL A 222 2.61 22.16 -14.94
CA VAL A 222 1.57 21.52 -14.08
C VAL A 222 0.53 20.76 -14.91
N GLY A 223 0.16 21.27 -16.09
CA GLY A 223 -0.76 20.60 -17.01
C GLY A 223 -0.23 19.27 -17.57
N ASP A 224 1.07 19.11 -17.64
CA ASP A 224 1.76 17.92 -18.17
C ASP A 224 2.21 16.94 -17.08
N MET A 225 2.16 17.33 -15.81
CA MET A 225 2.62 16.50 -14.68
C MET A 225 2.03 15.10 -14.68
N ASN A 226 0.74 14.97 -14.96
CA ASN A 226 0.09 13.66 -14.97
C ASN A 226 0.65 12.73 -16.06
N ARG A 227 0.95 13.28 -17.22
CA ARG A 227 1.56 12.55 -18.34
C ARG A 227 3.01 12.21 -18.05
N ALA A 228 3.79 13.17 -17.54
CA ALA A 228 5.18 12.98 -17.18
C ALA A 228 5.34 11.90 -16.10
N PHE A 229 4.49 11.92 -15.08
CA PHE A 229 4.53 10.97 -13.97
C PHE A 229 4.11 9.53 -14.36
N THR A 230 3.23 9.39 -15.36
CA THR A 230 2.75 8.06 -15.82
C THR A 230 3.59 7.48 -16.95
N ARG A 231 4.39 8.29 -17.61
CA ARG A 231 5.30 7.91 -18.70
C ARG A 231 6.75 8.16 -18.31
N ALA A 232 7.15 7.77 -17.12
CA ALA A 232 8.54 7.84 -16.72
C ALA A 232 9.40 6.96 -17.66
N GLU A 233 9.61 7.46 -18.87
CA GLU A 233 10.66 7.06 -19.76
C GLU A 233 11.87 7.88 -19.32
N ASP A 234 12.82 7.19 -18.67
CA ASP A 234 14.21 7.61 -18.42
C ASP A 234 14.41 9.10 -18.03
N MET A 235 14.36 9.36 -16.73
CA MET A 235 15.07 10.52 -16.17
C MET A 235 16.47 10.13 -15.76
#